data_fd2eb82d70d79c5ff14321be307c15f5
#
_entry.id   fd2eb82d70d79c5ff14321be307c15f5
#
_cell.length_a   1.000
_cell.length_b   1.000
_cell.length_c   1.000
_cell.angle_alpha   90.00
_cell.angle_beta   90.00
_cell.angle_gamma   90.00
#
_symmetry.space_group_name_H-M   'P 1'
#
loop_
_entity.id
_entity.type
_entity.pdbx_description
1 polymer ?
#
loop_
_entity_poly.entity_id
_entity_poly.type
_entity_poly.pdbx_seq_one_letter_code
_entity_poly.pdbx_strand_id
1 'polypeptide(L)'
;YTIDLKIDDFFGNSPKTIMKDNSEKMVFTDHEFKSQNLKNYLDKILKLESVSCKDWLTNKVDRCVTGKVALQQCTGPYQLPLNNCGVVALDYESKYGIATSIGHSPTTALINPAAGSRNSVGEALTNIIWAPLKNGLKSVSLSANWMWPANNIGENNRLYTAVKACSDFCIELGINVPTGKDSMSMKQKLSLIHI
;
A
#
# COMPACT_ATOMS: atom_id res chain seq x y z
N TYR A 1 39.64 -21.72 16.92
CA TYR A 1 38.60 -21.00 16.17
C TYR A 1 38.77 -19.50 16.43
N THR A 2 38.60 -18.68 15.42
CA THR A 2 38.74 -17.21 15.56
C THR A 2 37.52 -16.61 16.28
N ILE A 3 36.39 -17.29 16.19
CA ILE A 3 35.14 -16.95 16.88
C ILE A 3 34.54 -18.25 17.41
N ASP A 4 34.26 -18.30 18.70
CA ASP A 4 33.61 -19.43 19.38
C ASP A 4 32.57 -18.87 20.34
N LEU A 5 31.38 -18.66 19.83
CA LEU A 5 30.22 -18.11 20.53
C LEU A 5 29.08 -19.10 20.49
N LYS A 6 28.33 -19.20 21.56
CA LYS A 6 27.07 -19.93 21.56
C LYS A 6 26.07 -19.18 20.70
N ILE A 7 25.18 -19.91 20.04
CA ILE A 7 24.09 -19.33 19.22
C ILE A 7 23.23 -18.36 20.05
N ASP A 8 22.99 -18.69 21.32
CA ASP A 8 22.22 -17.86 22.23
C ASP A 8 22.91 -16.52 22.54
N ASP A 9 24.25 -16.51 22.61
CA ASP A 9 25.03 -15.29 22.80
C ASP A 9 25.01 -14.39 21.55
N PHE A 10 24.87 -15.02 20.38
CA PHE A 10 24.81 -14.30 19.09
C PHE A 10 23.45 -13.68 18.82
N PHE A 11 22.36 -14.42 19.06
CA PHE A 11 21.00 -13.93 18.80
C PHE A 11 20.39 -13.23 20.02
N GLY A 12 20.85 -13.54 21.23
CA GLY A 12 20.33 -12.95 22.45
C GLY A 12 18.83 -13.15 22.67
N ASN A 13 18.36 -12.71 23.81
CA ASN A 13 16.92 -12.55 24.06
C ASN A 13 16.65 -11.06 24.22
N SER A 14 16.15 -10.41 23.19
CA SER A 14 15.67 -9.03 23.31
C SER A 14 14.54 -8.97 24.35
N PRO A 15 14.60 -8.02 25.30
CA PRO A 15 13.52 -7.86 26.26
C PRO A 15 12.21 -7.59 25.53
N LYS A 16 11.12 -8.22 26.00
CA LYS A 16 9.79 -7.99 25.43
C LYS A 16 9.40 -6.53 25.60
N THR A 17 9.20 -5.83 24.52
CA THR A 17 8.58 -4.50 24.54
C THR A 17 7.07 -4.66 24.64
N ILE A 18 6.49 -4.16 25.73
CA ILE A 18 5.03 -4.16 25.93
C ILE A 18 4.55 -2.76 25.63
N MET A 19 3.84 -2.61 24.52
CA MET A 19 3.17 -1.37 24.15
C MET A 19 1.78 -1.36 24.76
N LYS A 20 1.55 -0.43 25.70
CA LYS A 20 0.23 -0.20 26.30
C LYS A 20 -0.37 1.01 25.62
N ASP A 21 -1.55 0.87 25.04
CA ASP A 21 -2.25 1.94 24.39
C ASP A 21 -3.76 1.86 24.65
N ASN A 22 -4.43 2.99 24.59
CA ASN A 22 -5.86 3.09 24.75
C ASN A 22 -6.51 3.16 23.37
N SER A 23 -7.67 2.52 23.21
CA SER A 23 -8.48 2.73 22.02
C SER A 23 -9.17 4.08 22.11
N GLU A 24 -8.84 4.99 21.23
CA GLU A 24 -9.59 6.24 21.06
C GLU A 24 -10.59 6.10 19.93
N LYS A 25 -11.83 6.48 20.19
CA LYS A 25 -12.86 6.54 19.16
C LYS A 25 -12.71 7.85 18.41
N MET A 26 -12.24 7.76 17.17
CA MET A 26 -12.29 8.92 16.29
C MET A 26 -13.73 9.24 15.89
N VAL A 27 -14.13 10.49 16.09
CA VAL A 27 -15.43 10.99 15.68
C VAL A 27 -15.23 11.83 14.42
N PHE A 28 -15.90 11.45 13.36
CA PHE A 28 -15.93 12.18 12.10
C PHE A 28 -17.27 12.86 11.94
N THR A 29 -17.25 14.07 11.42
CA THR A 29 -18.48 14.79 11.08
C THR A 29 -18.97 14.31 9.72
N ASP A 30 -20.22 13.88 9.67
CA ASP A 30 -20.86 13.55 8.41
C ASP A 30 -21.05 14.81 7.57
N HIS A 31 -20.76 14.71 6.29
CA HIS A 31 -20.99 15.77 5.34
C HIS A 31 -22.35 15.61 4.67
N GLU A 32 -23.14 16.67 4.71
CA GLU A 32 -24.38 16.73 3.94
C GLU A 32 -24.06 17.03 2.46
N PHE A 33 -24.41 16.09 1.60
CA PHE A 33 -24.29 16.25 0.16
C PHE A 33 -25.61 16.75 -0.44
N LYS A 34 -25.52 17.85 -1.19
CA LYS A 34 -26.67 18.42 -1.90
C LYS A 34 -26.58 18.06 -3.38
N SER A 35 -27.57 17.35 -3.91
CA SER A 35 -27.58 16.86 -5.29
C SER A 35 -27.44 17.99 -6.32
N GLN A 36 -27.98 19.18 -6.06
CA GLN A 36 -27.84 20.35 -6.91
C GLN A 36 -26.38 20.83 -7.07
N ASN A 37 -25.49 20.44 -6.15
CA ASN A 37 -24.08 20.81 -6.17
C ASN A 37 -23.16 19.73 -6.79
N LEU A 38 -23.72 18.69 -7.38
CA LEU A 38 -22.96 17.54 -7.89
C LEU A 38 -21.85 17.95 -8.86
N LYS A 39 -22.13 18.86 -9.78
CA LYS A 39 -21.14 19.39 -10.74
C LYS A 39 -19.96 20.05 -10.02
N ASN A 40 -20.25 20.87 -9.01
CA ASN A 40 -19.21 21.56 -8.24
C ASN A 40 -18.36 20.55 -7.44
N TYR A 41 -18.98 19.51 -6.87
CA TYR A 41 -18.24 18.44 -6.19
C TYR A 41 -17.34 17.69 -7.17
N LEU A 42 -17.84 17.33 -8.35
CA LEU A 42 -17.05 16.69 -9.40
C LEU A 42 -15.86 17.54 -9.82
N ASP A 43 -16.09 18.82 -10.11
CA ASP A 43 -15.01 19.75 -10.49
C ASP A 43 -13.93 19.88 -9.40
N LYS A 44 -14.32 19.85 -8.13
CA LYS A 44 -13.38 19.88 -7.01
C LYS A 44 -12.60 18.57 -6.90
N ILE A 45 -13.26 17.42 -7.02
CA ILE A 45 -12.63 16.10 -6.94
C ILE A 45 -11.63 15.93 -8.09
N LEU A 46 -11.98 16.29 -9.31
CA LEU A 46 -11.08 16.19 -10.46
C LEU A 46 -9.84 17.08 -10.36
N LYS A 47 -9.85 18.10 -9.49
CA LYS A 47 -8.71 18.98 -9.21
C LYS A 47 -7.86 18.54 -8.03
N LEU A 48 -8.27 17.51 -7.29
CA LEU A 48 -7.44 16.96 -6.22
C LEU A 48 -6.15 16.39 -6.80
N GLU A 49 -5.05 16.61 -6.12
CA GLU A 49 -3.73 16.11 -6.54
C GLU A 49 -3.74 14.58 -6.75
N SER A 50 -4.43 13.85 -5.88
CA SER A 50 -4.55 12.39 -5.96
C SER A 50 -5.38 11.89 -7.15
N VAL A 51 -6.22 12.75 -7.76
CA VAL A 51 -7.16 12.38 -8.82
C VAL A 51 -6.79 12.99 -10.16
N SER A 52 -6.21 14.21 -10.16
CA SER A 52 -5.90 14.96 -11.38
C SER A 52 -4.93 14.19 -12.28
N CYS A 53 -5.07 14.44 -13.59
CA CYS A 53 -4.21 13.85 -14.62
C CYS A 53 -2.74 14.20 -14.42
N LYS A 54 -1.87 13.20 -14.54
CA LYS A 54 -0.42 13.30 -14.37
C LYS A 54 0.35 12.92 -15.64
N ASP A 55 -0.25 13.09 -16.81
CA ASP A 55 0.36 12.73 -18.11
C ASP A 55 1.75 13.36 -18.30
N TRP A 56 1.92 14.57 -17.82
CA TRP A 56 3.20 15.28 -17.87
C TRP A 56 4.32 14.54 -17.10
N LEU A 57 3.96 13.78 -16.09
CA LEU A 57 4.89 12.97 -15.31
C LEU A 57 4.99 11.56 -15.89
N THR A 58 3.87 10.86 -16.06
CA THR A 58 3.85 9.45 -16.48
C THR A 58 4.35 9.23 -17.90
N ASN A 59 4.26 10.23 -18.78
CA ASN A 59 4.75 10.14 -20.17
C ASN A 59 6.24 10.45 -20.31
N LYS A 60 6.88 11.02 -19.32
CA LYS A 60 8.28 11.47 -19.40
C LYS A 60 9.22 10.73 -18.47
N VAL A 61 8.73 10.29 -17.31
CA VAL A 61 9.55 9.73 -16.23
C VAL A 61 8.99 8.38 -15.82
N ASP A 62 9.89 7.45 -15.51
CA ASP A 62 9.59 6.17 -14.88
C ASP A 62 8.51 5.33 -15.58
N ARG A 63 8.45 5.41 -16.91
CA ARG A 63 7.48 4.62 -17.70
C ARG A 63 7.76 3.12 -17.61
N CYS A 64 9.00 2.75 -17.53
CA CYS A 64 9.42 1.36 -17.38
C CYS A 64 10.76 1.27 -16.68
N VAL A 65 10.97 0.14 -16.01
CA VAL A 65 12.26 -0.24 -15.44
C VAL A 65 12.66 -1.55 -16.09
N THR A 66 13.86 -1.65 -16.57
CA THR A 66 14.46 -2.81 -17.27
C THR A 66 14.17 -2.89 -18.76
N GLY A 67 14.91 -3.78 -19.46
CA GLY A 67 14.76 -4.00 -20.89
C GLY A 67 13.78 -5.11 -21.28
N LYS A 68 13.20 -5.83 -20.32
CA LYS A 68 12.29 -6.97 -20.56
C LYS A 68 10.83 -6.63 -20.20
N VAL A 69 10.41 -5.42 -20.50
CA VAL A 69 9.06 -4.94 -20.16
C VAL A 69 8.04 -5.57 -21.09
N ALA A 70 7.07 -6.30 -20.52
CA ALA A 70 5.94 -6.86 -21.25
C ALA A 70 4.69 -5.97 -21.15
N LEU A 71 4.49 -5.28 -20.02
CA LEU A 71 3.40 -4.32 -19.83
C LEU A 71 3.91 -3.15 -18.99
N GLN A 72 3.71 -1.93 -19.45
CA GLN A 72 4.08 -0.69 -18.78
C GLN A 72 2.99 0.37 -18.89
N GLN A 73 3.26 1.57 -18.40
CA GLN A 73 2.42 2.73 -18.61
C GLN A 73 2.32 3.09 -20.09
N CYS A 74 1.21 3.71 -20.49
CA CYS A 74 0.98 4.22 -21.84
C CYS A 74 1.12 3.15 -22.93
N THR A 75 0.66 1.94 -22.68
CA THR A 75 0.62 0.85 -23.68
C THR A 75 -0.64 0.87 -24.53
N GLY A 76 -0.59 0.13 -25.65
CA GLY A 76 -1.70 0.02 -26.60
C GLY A 76 -1.72 1.15 -27.65
N PRO A 77 -2.65 1.05 -28.62
CA PRO A 77 -2.68 1.96 -29.75
C PRO A 77 -3.01 3.42 -29.40
N TYR A 78 -3.73 3.62 -28.32
CA TYR A 78 -4.10 4.97 -27.84
C TYR A 78 -3.10 5.56 -26.84
N GLN A 79 -2.11 4.78 -26.40
CA GLN A 79 -1.12 5.19 -25.41
C GLN A 79 -1.73 5.88 -24.17
N LEU A 80 -2.88 5.39 -23.74
CA LEU A 80 -3.55 5.91 -22.56
C LEU A 80 -2.66 5.67 -21.33
N PRO A 81 -2.50 6.69 -20.47
CA PRO A 81 -1.81 6.52 -19.21
C PRO A 81 -2.56 5.53 -18.33
N LEU A 82 -1.91 4.99 -17.35
CA LEU A 82 -2.48 4.20 -16.27
C LEU A 82 -2.73 2.73 -16.62
N ASN A 83 -1.64 2.01 -16.65
CA ASN A 83 -1.64 0.60 -16.31
C ASN A 83 -1.28 0.48 -14.82
N ASN A 84 -2.21 0.00 -14.01
CA ASN A 84 -1.99 -0.21 -12.58
C ASN A 84 -1.22 -1.51 -12.29
N CYS A 85 -0.80 -2.21 -13.33
CA CYS A 85 -0.01 -3.42 -13.26
C CYS A 85 1.17 -3.32 -14.22
N GLY A 86 2.38 -3.47 -13.72
CA GLY A 86 3.58 -3.63 -14.51
C GLY A 86 3.92 -5.12 -14.70
N VAL A 87 4.34 -5.53 -15.89
CA VAL A 87 4.76 -6.91 -16.16
C VAL A 87 6.14 -6.92 -16.79
N VAL A 88 7.03 -7.70 -16.21
CA VAL A 88 8.39 -7.92 -16.69
C VAL A 88 8.54 -9.39 -17.09
N ALA A 89 9.06 -9.64 -18.30
CA ALA A 89 9.37 -11.00 -18.74
C ALA A 89 10.60 -11.52 -18.00
N LEU A 90 10.64 -12.83 -17.71
CA LEU A 90 11.78 -13.48 -17.06
C LEU A 90 12.97 -13.64 -18.02
N ASP A 91 12.68 -13.88 -19.27
CA ASP A 91 13.68 -14.05 -20.34
C ASP A 91 13.10 -13.57 -21.69
N TYR A 92 13.83 -13.72 -22.78
CA TYR A 92 13.40 -13.32 -24.11
C TYR A 92 12.74 -14.45 -24.93
N GLU A 93 12.72 -15.67 -24.43
CA GLU A 93 12.29 -16.86 -25.15
C GLU A 93 10.98 -17.44 -24.60
N SER A 94 10.81 -17.38 -23.28
CA SER A 94 9.62 -17.94 -22.61
C SER A 94 8.43 -16.98 -22.61
N LYS A 95 7.29 -17.51 -22.23
CA LYS A 95 6.03 -16.74 -22.00
C LYS A 95 5.81 -16.44 -20.52
N TYR A 96 6.85 -16.56 -19.71
CA TYR A 96 6.75 -16.32 -18.25
C TYR A 96 7.21 -14.94 -17.89
N GLY A 97 6.55 -14.36 -16.90
CA GLY A 97 6.85 -13.04 -16.39
C GLY A 97 6.47 -12.87 -14.93
N ILE A 98 6.77 -11.72 -14.38
CA ILE A 98 6.35 -11.28 -13.06
C ILE A 98 5.48 -10.06 -13.24
N ALA A 99 4.26 -10.11 -12.70
CA ALA A 99 3.37 -8.97 -12.61
C ALA A 99 3.50 -8.31 -11.24
N THR A 100 3.49 -7.00 -11.20
CA THR A 100 3.54 -6.21 -9.97
C THR A 100 2.47 -5.13 -9.99
N SER A 101 1.75 -5.00 -8.89
CA SER A 101 0.77 -3.94 -8.67
C SER A 101 0.91 -3.35 -7.27
N ILE A 102 0.30 -2.21 -7.06
CA ILE A 102 0.27 -1.51 -5.77
C ILE A 102 -1.16 -1.25 -5.39
N GLY A 103 -1.46 -1.34 -4.09
CA GLY A 103 -2.69 -0.88 -3.49
C GLY A 103 -2.40 -0.08 -2.23
N HIS A 104 -3.12 1.01 -2.01
CA HIS A 104 -2.99 1.83 -0.82
C HIS A 104 -4.31 2.54 -0.49
N SER A 105 -4.60 2.75 0.77
CA SER A 105 -5.85 3.38 1.19
C SER A 105 -5.67 4.22 2.46
N PRO A 106 -4.82 5.27 2.42
CA PRO A 106 -4.48 6.04 3.62
C PRO A 106 -5.69 6.79 4.19
N THR A 107 -6.54 7.38 3.38
CA THR A 107 -7.73 8.12 3.84
C THR A 107 -8.76 7.21 4.52
N THR A 108 -9.02 6.03 3.98
CA THR A 108 -9.88 5.04 4.64
C THR A 108 -9.26 4.56 5.95
N ALA A 109 -7.93 4.38 5.99
CA ALA A 109 -7.22 3.97 7.20
C ALA A 109 -7.29 5.02 8.32
N LEU A 110 -7.35 6.30 8.00
CA LEU A 110 -7.60 7.36 8.98
C LEU A 110 -8.97 7.22 9.65
N ILE A 111 -9.99 6.85 8.89
CA ILE A 111 -11.35 6.65 9.40
C ILE A 111 -11.46 5.31 10.12
N ASN A 112 -11.06 4.24 9.44
CA ASN A 112 -11.13 2.86 9.93
C ASN A 112 -9.89 2.08 9.49
N PRO A 113 -8.96 1.78 10.41
CA PRO A 113 -7.70 1.13 10.07
C PRO A 113 -7.88 -0.28 9.49
N ALA A 114 -8.86 -1.04 9.99
CA ALA A 114 -9.15 -2.37 9.45
C ALA A 114 -9.69 -2.31 8.01
N ALA A 115 -10.61 -1.37 7.74
CA ALA A 115 -11.13 -1.17 6.40
C ALA A 115 -10.04 -0.68 5.44
N GLY A 116 -9.18 0.25 5.87
CA GLY A 116 -8.05 0.75 5.08
C GLY A 116 -7.09 -0.35 4.66
N SER A 117 -6.73 -1.26 5.58
CA SER A 117 -5.89 -2.41 5.27
C SER A 117 -6.53 -3.35 4.24
N ARG A 118 -7.80 -3.71 4.43
CA ARG A 118 -8.51 -4.56 3.46
C ARG A 118 -8.64 -3.88 2.09
N ASN A 119 -8.93 -2.59 2.07
CA ASN A 119 -8.99 -1.82 0.82
C ASN A 119 -7.65 -1.79 0.09
N SER A 120 -6.54 -1.61 0.80
CA SER A 120 -5.21 -1.64 0.20
C SER A 120 -4.90 -2.98 -0.46
N VAL A 121 -5.20 -4.09 0.23
CA VAL A 121 -5.07 -5.43 -0.37
C VAL A 121 -6.01 -5.60 -1.57
N GLY A 122 -7.28 -5.20 -1.42
CA GLY A 122 -8.28 -5.28 -2.49
C GLY A 122 -7.87 -4.48 -3.73
N GLU A 123 -7.34 -3.28 -3.56
CA GLU A 123 -6.84 -2.46 -4.67
C GLU A 123 -5.66 -3.14 -5.37
N ALA A 124 -4.67 -3.64 -4.64
CA ALA A 124 -3.55 -4.37 -5.22
C ALA A 124 -4.03 -5.58 -6.04
N LEU A 125 -5.01 -6.33 -5.52
CA LEU A 125 -5.57 -7.49 -6.22
C LEU A 125 -6.37 -7.10 -7.46
N THR A 126 -7.19 -6.06 -7.40
CA THR A 126 -7.96 -5.58 -8.57
C THR A 126 -7.05 -5.00 -9.65
N ASN A 127 -5.92 -4.45 -9.28
CA ASN A 127 -4.92 -3.97 -10.23
C ASN A 127 -4.16 -5.11 -10.92
N ILE A 128 -3.87 -6.20 -10.22
CA ILE A 128 -3.08 -7.33 -10.79
C ILE A 128 -3.93 -8.36 -11.54
N ILE A 129 -5.23 -8.40 -11.33
CA ILE A 129 -6.14 -9.42 -11.91
C ILE A 129 -6.10 -9.45 -13.44
N TRP A 130 -5.69 -8.37 -14.09
CA TRP A 130 -5.58 -8.28 -15.55
C TRP A 130 -4.33 -8.97 -16.12
N ALA A 131 -3.38 -9.35 -15.26
CA ALA A 131 -2.28 -10.23 -15.65
C ALA A 131 -2.73 -11.70 -15.56
N PRO A 132 -2.38 -12.55 -16.54
CA PRO A 132 -2.73 -13.96 -16.52
C PRO A 132 -1.91 -14.71 -15.45
N LEU A 133 -2.41 -14.74 -14.24
CA LEU A 133 -1.77 -15.40 -13.10
C LEU A 133 -1.85 -16.91 -13.23
N LYS A 134 -0.70 -17.62 -13.22
CA LYS A 134 -0.57 -19.06 -13.47
C LYS A 134 -1.48 -19.93 -12.58
N ASN A 135 -1.59 -19.60 -11.29
CA ASN A 135 -2.40 -20.36 -10.31
C ASN A 135 -3.43 -19.43 -9.62
N GLY A 136 -3.90 -18.38 -10.30
CA GLY A 136 -4.79 -17.40 -9.69
C GLY A 136 -4.17 -16.74 -8.44
N LEU A 137 -4.98 -16.52 -7.41
CA LEU A 137 -4.54 -15.88 -6.16
C LEU A 137 -3.41 -16.63 -5.44
N LYS A 138 -3.28 -17.95 -5.65
CA LYS A 138 -2.18 -18.72 -5.06
C LYS A 138 -0.80 -18.37 -5.61
N SER A 139 -0.73 -17.63 -6.72
CA SER A 139 0.51 -17.09 -7.27
C SER A 139 0.86 -15.71 -6.74
N VAL A 140 -0.03 -15.09 -5.96
CA VAL A 140 0.17 -13.76 -5.42
C VAL A 140 0.96 -13.83 -4.12
N SER A 141 1.95 -12.97 -4.01
CA SER A 141 2.72 -12.73 -2.79
C SER A 141 2.75 -11.24 -2.52
N LEU A 142 2.46 -10.84 -1.31
CA LEU A 142 2.39 -9.43 -0.93
C LEU A 142 3.62 -9.02 -0.11
N SER A 143 4.08 -7.81 -0.36
CA SER A 143 4.95 -7.08 0.56
C SER A 143 4.15 -5.94 1.17
N ALA A 144 4.05 -5.91 2.49
CA ALA A 144 3.26 -4.92 3.19
C ALA A 144 4.15 -3.81 3.78
N ASN A 145 3.64 -2.58 3.77
CA ASN A 145 4.32 -1.44 4.39
C ASN A 145 3.31 -0.57 5.14
N TRP A 146 3.56 -0.36 6.43
CA TRP A 146 2.79 0.56 7.26
C TRP A 146 3.65 1.77 7.62
N MET A 147 3.19 2.95 7.19
CA MET A 147 3.75 4.24 7.60
C MET A 147 2.77 4.86 8.59
N TRP A 148 3.14 4.87 9.89
CA TRP A 148 2.17 5.12 10.95
C TRP A 148 2.70 6.08 12.01
N PRO A 149 1.86 7.04 12.51
CA PRO A 149 2.26 7.96 13.58
C PRO A 149 2.07 7.31 14.97
N ALA A 150 2.68 6.16 15.21
CA ALA A 150 2.46 5.32 16.38
C ALA A 150 2.78 6.00 17.73
N ASN A 151 3.54 7.11 17.69
CA ASN A 151 3.82 7.93 18.88
C ASN A 151 2.64 8.81 19.33
N ASN A 152 1.54 8.84 18.59
CA ASN A 152 0.33 9.52 19.01
C ASN A 152 -0.54 8.55 19.84
N ILE A 153 -1.32 9.10 20.77
CA ILE A 153 -2.21 8.32 21.66
C ILE A 153 -3.24 7.58 20.78
N GLY A 154 -3.46 6.29 21.08
CA GLY A 154 -4.40 5.44 20.35
C GLY A 154 -3.87 4.83 19.06
N GLU A 155 -2.75 5.34 18.51
CA GLU A 155 -2.28 4.92 17.19
C GLU A 155 -1.58 3.56 17.20
N ASN A 156 -1.01 3.09 18.31
CA ASN A 156 -0.49 1.73 18.40
C ASN A 156 -1.62 0.69 18.30
N ASN A 157 -2.74 0.94 18.97
CA ASN A 157 -3.91 0.07 18.89
C ASN A 157 -4.53 0.07 17.48
N ARG A 158 -4.55 1.23 16.84
CA ARG A 158 -5.02 1.36 15.46
C ARG A 158 -4.11 0.63 14.47
N LEU A 159 -2.79 0.72 14.64
CA LEU A 159 -1.82 -0.03 13.83
C LEU A 159 -2.02 -1.54 14.01
N TYR A 160 -2.13 -2.01 15.26
CA TYR A 160 -2.42 -3.43 15.52
C TYR A 160 -3.69 -3.89 14.82
N THR A 161 -4.77 -3.08 14.88
CA THR A 161 -6.04 -3.38 14.22
C THR A 161 -5.88 -3.44 12.69
N ALA A 162 -5.10 -2.55 12.10
CA ALA A 162 -4.79 -2.54 10.67
C ALA A 162 -4.03 -3.80 10.25
N VAL A 163 -2.96 -4.13 10.97
CA VAL A 163 -2.13 -5.31 10.69
C VAL A 163 -2.93 -6.60 10.85
N LYS A 164 -3.72 -6.72 11.94
CA LYS A 164 -4.58 -7.88 12.16
C LYS A 164 -5.58 -8.07 11.03
N ALA A 165 -6.27 -7.01 10.61
CA ALA A 165 -7.25 -7.07 9.52
C ALA A 165 -6.60 -7.46 8.18
N CYS A 166 -5.40 -6.97 7.90
CA CYS A 166 -4.62 -7.39 6.73
C CYS A 166 -4.29 -8.88 6.79
N SER A 167 -3.78 -9.33 7.93
CA SER A 167 -3.41 -10.74 8.15
C SER A 167 -4.61 -11.67 7.99
N ASP A 168 -5.71 -11.39 8.68
CA ASP A 168 -6.93 -12.21 8.62
C ASP A 168 -7.44 -12.29 7.18
N PHE A 169 -7.50 -11.17 6.47
CA PHE A 169 -7.98 -11.12 5.09
C PHE A 169 -7.06 -11.89 4.12
N CYS A 170 -5.75 -11.77 4.26
CA CYS A 170 -4.80 -12.53 3.44
C CYS A 170 -4.87 -14.04 3.71
N ILE A 171 -5.10 -14.45 4.97
CA ILE A 171 -5.31 -15.86 5.34
C ILE A 171 -6.57 -16.41 4.67
N GLU A 172 -7.68 -15.67 4.73
CA GLU A 172 -8.95 -16.06 4.07
C GLU A 172 -8.78 -16.22 2.54
N LEU A 173 -7.98 -15.36 1.92
CA LEU A 173 -7.70 -15.42 0.48
C LEU A 173 -6.63 -16.45 0.11
N GLY A 174 -5.93 -17.04 1.06
CA GLY A 174 -4.81 -17.95 0.83
C GLY A 174 -3.59 -17.29 0.21
N ILE A 175 -3.38 -16.00 0.49
CA ILE A 175 -2.27 -15.18 0.00
C ILE A 175 -1.22 -15.07 1.09
N ASN A 176 0.06 -15.26 0.75
CA ASN A 176 1.15 -15.10 1.68
C ASN A 176 1.66 -13.64 1.72
N VAL A 177 2.12 -13.22 2.90
CA VAL A 177 2.78 -11.92 3.13
C VAL A 177 4.15 -12.20 3.75
N PRO A 178 5.16 -12.60 2.96
CA PRO A 178 6.46 -13.00 3.49
C PRO A 178 7.28 -11.84 4.04
N THR A 179 6.97 -10.62 3.63
CA THR A 179 7.68 -9.42 4.07
C THR A 179 6.72 -8.34 4.51
N GLY A 180 7.03 -7.73 5.64
CA GLY A 180 6.36 -6.54 6.15
C GLY A 180 7.39 -5.54 6.65
N LYS A 181 7.09 -4.26 6.50
CA LYS A 181 7.90 -3.16 7.02
C LYS A 181 6.97 -2.15 7.67
N ASP A 182 7.43 -1.57 8.76
CA ASP A 182 6.76 -0.46 9.43
C ASP A 182 7.69 0.76 9.58
N SER A 183 7.09 1.93 9.59
CA SER A 183 7.72 3.21 9.92
C SER A 183 6.83 3.90 10.95
N MET A 184 7.15 3.72 12.22
CA MET A 184 6.24 4.03 13.33
C MET A 184 6.32 5.48 13.83
N SER A 185 7.23 6.28 13.32
CA SER A 185 7.43 7.68 13.75
C SER A 185 7.03 8.70 12.67
N MET A 186 6.09 8.35 11.80
CA MET A 186 5.71 9.15 10.64
C MET A 186 4.81 10.31 11.05
N LYS A 187 5.42 11.31 11.69
CA LYS A 187 4.75 12.59 12.00
C LYS A 187 5.73 13.74 11.88
N GLN A 188 5.20 14.89 11.51
CA GLN A 188 5.91 16.16 11.50
C GLN A 188 5.17 17.16 12.37
N LYS A 189 5.88 17.79 13.31
CA LYS A 189 5.36 18.92 14.08
C LYS A 189 5.66 20.19 13.30
N LEU A 190 4.62 20.92 12.91
CA LEU A 190 4.74 22.25 12.34
C LEU A 190 4.53 23.28 13.44
N SER A 191 5.41 24.25 13.51
CA SER A 191 5.30 25.39 14.40
C SER A 191 4.98 26.63 13.58
N LEU A 192 4.11 27.51 14.07
CA LEU A 192 3.78 28.79 13.44
C LEU A 192 5.01 29.71 13.27
N ILE A 193 6.09 29.46 14.01
CA ILE A 193 7.35 30.21 13.89
C ILE A 193 8.12 29.81 12.63
N HIS A 194 7.79 28.69 12.01
CA HIS A 194 8.47 28.14 10.82
C HIS A 194 7.65 28.27 9.54
N ILE A 195 6.54 28.98 9.57
CA ILE A 195 5.69 29.26 8.41
C ILE A 195 5.91 30.70 7.93
#